data_5ad0d42ff7fc085574c6e74780859a3e
#
_entry.id   5ad0d42ff7fc085574c6e74780859a3e
#
_cell.length_a   1.000
_cell.length_b   1.000
_cell.length_c   1.000
_cell.angle_alpha   90.00
_cell.angle_beta   90.00
_cell.angle_gamma   90.00
#
_symmetry.space_group_name_H-M   'P 1'
#
loop_
_entity.id
_entity.type
_entity.pdbx_description
1 polymer ?
#
loop_
_entity_poly.entity_id
_entity_poly.type
_entity_poly.pdbx_seq_one_letter_code
_entity_poly.pdbx_strand_id
1 'polypeptide(L)'
;IMLQNVHLMAKWIKRFENDLERVSQDAHKDFRCFISSEPPPLPWMDIIPEPILQACIKVSNEAPQDLKANMRRALNNFNQERLESCSKKNEFKAILFGLCFFHSLVIGRKKFGAIGWSTNYNFNEGDLQICADVLNNYLEKYEQVPYADLRYIYGEIMYGGHITDNWDRRTNNAYLTTLITS
;
A
#
# COMPACT_ATOMS: atom_id res chain seq x y z
N ILE A 1 -3.56 12.24 21.87
CA ILE A 1 -3.07 10.87 22.14
C ILE A 1 -3.39 10.02 20.93
N MET A 2 -2.47 9.13 20.52
CA MET A 2 -2.70 8.17 19.44
C MET A 2 -2.36 6.77 19.93
N LEU A 3 -3.34 5.85 19.82
CA LEU A 3 -3.21 4.44 20.18
C LEU A 3 -3.28 3.61 18.90
N GLN A 4 -2.17 2.98 18.55
CA GLN A 4 -2.06 2.22 17.30
C GLN A 4 -2.24 0.72 17.56
N ASN A 5 -2.91 0.05 16.61
CA ASN A 5 -3.06 -1.40 16.60
C ASN A 5 -3.67 -1.98 17.89
N VAL A 6 -4.72 -1.33 18.42
CA VAL A 6 -5.35 -1.74 19.69
C VAL A 6 -5.94 -3.15 19.63
N HIS A 7 -6.22 -3.69 18.44
CA HIS A 7 -6.67 -5.07 18.23
C HIS A 7 -5.69 -6.12 18.78
N LEU A 8 -4.40 -5.77 18.89
CA LEU A 8 -3.38 -6.68 19.45
C LEU A 8 -3.45 -6.80 20.98
N MET A 9 -4.21 -5.91 21.64
CA MET A 9 -4.30 -5.83 23.10
C MET A 9 -5.71 -6.12 23.63
N ALA A 10 -6.37 -7.16 23.14
CA ALA A 10 -7.77 -7.48 23.45
C ALA A 10 -8.08 -7.48 24.96
N LYS A 11 -7.18 -7.96 25.81
CA LYS A 11 -7.38 -7.99 27.27
C LYS A 11 -7.38 -6.59 27.90
N TRP A 12 -6.70 -5.64 27.31
CA TRP A 12 -6.59 -4.28 27.81
C TRP A 12 -7.75 -3.38 27.33
N ILE A 13 -8.38 -3.69 26.22
CA ILE A 13 -9.41 -2.85 25.60
C ILE A 13 -10.56 -2.55 26.57
N LYS A 14 -10.98 -3.53 27.36
CA LYS A 14 -12.05 -3.34 28.36
C LYS A 14 -11.66 -2.37 29.48
N ARG A 15 -10.40 -2.37 29.89
CA ARG A 15 -9.87 -1.39 30.84
C ARG A 15 -9.77 0.00 30.19
N PHE A 16 -9.33 0.03 28.95
CA PHE A 16 -9.23 1.27 28.17
C PHE A 16 -10.58 1.95 27.99
N GLU A 17 -11.66 1.18 27.77
CA GLU A 17 -13.03 1.69 27.72
C GLU A 17 -13.38 2.49 28.98
N ASN A 18 -13.16 1.91 30.16
CA ASN A 18 -13.43 2.58 31.43
C ASN A 18 -12.54 3.82 31.65
N ASP A 19 -11.26 3.73 31.26
CA ASP A 19 -10.31 4.86 31.38
C ASP A 19 -10.68 5.99 30.43
N LEU A 20 -11.13 5.68 29.21
CA LEU A 20 -11.58 6.67 28.23
C LEU A 20 -12.85 7.39 28.69
N GLU A 21 -13.83 6.66 29.24
CA GLU A 21 -15.04 7.22 29.78
C GLU A 21 -14.74 8.19 30.94
N ARG A 22 -13.87 7.78 31.87
CA ARG A 22 -13.45 8.63 32.99
C ARG A 22 -12.72 9.89 32.52
N VAL A 23 -11.78 9.77 31.59
CA VAL A 23 -10.99 10.89 31.08
C VAL A 23 -11.86 11.84 30.25
N SER A 24 -12.86 11.34 29.54
CA SER A 24 -13.74 12.16 28.70
C SER A 24 -14.61 13.13 29.51
N GLN A 25 -14.93 12.82 30.78
CA GLN A 25 -15.76 13.67 31.65
C GLN A 25 -15.07 15.00 32.03
N ASP A 26 -13.73 14.96 32.27
CA ASP A 26 -12.94 16.10 32.71
C ASP A 26 -11.87 16.51 31.66
N ALA A 27 -12.01 16.08 30.41
CA ALA A 27 -11.02 16.31 29.40
C ALA A 27 -10.95 17.79 28.97
N HIS A 28 -9.73 18.29 28.73
CA HIS A 28 -9.53 19.59 28.13
C HIS A 28 -10.21 19.68 26.75
N LYS A 29 -10.72 20.87 26.37
CA LYS A 29 -11.46 21.08 25.10
C LYS A 29 -10.68 20.65 23.85
N ASP A 30 -9.35 20.68 23.89
CA ASP A 30 -8.46 20.28 22.80
C ASP A 30 -8.02 18.82 22.90
N PHE A 31 -8.54 18.04 23.86
CA PHE A 31 -8.23 16.63 23.97
C PHE A 31 -8.76 15.87 22.74
N ARG A 32 -7.91 15.07 22.15
CA ARG A 32 -8.24 14.16 21.05
C ARG A 32 -7.55 12.82 21.26
N CYS A 33 -8.31 11.75 21.14
CA CYS A 33 -7.82 10.38 21.18
C CYS A 33 -8.05 9.72 19.83
N PHE A 34 -6.98 9.34 19.15
CA PHE A 34 -7.01 8.60 17.90
C PHE A 34 -6.72 7.14 18.19
N ILE A 35 -7.52 6.26 17.62
CA ILE A 35 -7.40 4.81 17.79
C ILE A 35 -7.30 4.19 16.40
N SER A 36 -6.32 3.32 16.18
CA SER A 36 -6.27 2.50 14.99
C SER A 36 -6.41 1.02 15.31
N SER A 37 -7.13 0.31 14.48
CA SER A 37 -7.34 -1.13 14.58
C SER A 37 -7.49 -1.73 13.19
N GLU A 38 -7.09 -2.98 13.01
CA GLU A 38 -7.52 -3.74 11.84
C GLU A 38 -9.02 -4.06 11.92
N PRO A 39 -9.70 -4.18 10.78
CA PRO A 39 -11.05 -4.68 10.75
C PRO A 39 -11.10 -6.13 11.26
N PRO A 40 -12.21 -6.57 11.85
CA PRO A 40 -12.34 -7.95 12.31
C PRO A 40 -12.23 -8.91 11.12
N PRO A 41 -11.55 -10.05 11.28
CA PRO A 41 -11.40 -11.04 10.21
C PRO A 41 -12.73 -11.68 9.81
N LEU A 42 -13.70 -11.67 10.71
CA LEU A 42 -15.04 -12.24 10.50
C LEU A 42 -16.09 -11.21 10.92
N PRO A 43 -17.20 -11.08 10.17
CA PRO A 43 -18.23 -10.04 10.42
C PRO A 43 -18.88 -10.08 11.81
N TRP A 44 -18.80 -11.22 12.50
CA TRP A 44 -19.39 -11.42 13.84
C TRP A 44 -18.39 -11.30 14.99
N MET A 45 -17.13 -10.94 14.69
CA MET A 45 -16.11 -10.71 15.71
C MET A 45 -16.00 -9.22 16.03
N ASP A 46 -16.30 -8.86 17.27
CA ASP A 46 -16.08 -7.50 17.76
C ASP A 46 -14.67 -7.40 18.37
N ILE A 47 -13.81 -6.61 17.77
CA ILE A 47 -12.47 -6.31 18.29
C ILE A 47 -12.51 -5.12 19.22
N ILE A 48 -13.25 -4.08 18.86
CA ILE A 48 -13.40 -2.87 19.65
C ILE A 48 -14.80 -2.88 20.29
N PRO A 49 -14.91 -2.68 21.60
CA PRO A 49 -16.20 -2.62 22.29
C PRO A 49 -17.15 -1.59 21.65
N GLU A 50 -18.42 -1.96 21.55
CA GLU A 50 -19.45 -1.14 20.94
C GLU A 50 -19.57 0.27 21.55
N PRO A 51 -19.46 0.48 22.89
CA PRO A 51 -19.51 1.81 23.49
C PRO A 51 -18.42 2.74 22.95
N ILE A 52 -17.20 2.25 22.72
CA ILE A 52 -16.13 3.03 22.11
C ILE A 52 -16.50 3.38 20.65
N LEU A 53 -17.01 2.40 19.89
CA LEU A 53 -17.42 2.62 18.52
C LEU A 53 -18.57 3.63 18.41
N GLN A 54 -19.51 3.64 19.34
CA GLN A 54 -20.62 4.59 19.33
C GLN A 54 -20.19 6.01 19.68
N ALA A 55 -19.22 6.16 20.58
CA ALA A 55 -18.70 7.45 21.02
C ALA A 55 -17.70 8.09 20.05
N CYS A 56 -17.17 7.35 19.08
CA CYS A 56 -16.11 7.79 18.18
C CYS A 56 -16.60 8.10 16.76
N ILE A 57 -15.88 8.99 16.08
CA ILE A 57 -15.98 9.16 14.63
C ILE A 57 -15.26 8.00 13.97
N LYS A 58 -15.98 7.21 13.19
CA LYS A 58 -15.43 6.04 12.49
C LYS A 58 -14.88 6.44 11.13
N VAL A 59 -13.61 6.14 10.91
CA VAL A 59 -12.95 6.33 9.61
C VAL A 59 -12.49 4.97 9.12
N SER A 60 -13.11 4.45 8.06
CA SER A 60 -12.65 3.24 7.38
C SER A 60 -11.63 3.60 6.30
N ASN A 61 -10.50 2.93 6.33
CA ASN A 61 -9.46 3.05 5.30
C ASN A 61 -9.19 1.68 4.68
N GLU A 62 -10.16 1.19 3.95
CA GLU A 62 -10.01 -0.08 3.23
C GLU A 62 -9.22 0.12 1.94
N ALA A 63 -8.29 -0.80 1.68
CA ALA A 63 -7.58 -0.82 0.41
C ALA A 63 -8.57 -1.08 -0.73
N PRO A 64 -8.53 -0.26 -1.80
CA PRO A 64 -9.41 -0.48 -2.93
C PRO A 64 -9.16 -1.86 -3.56
N GLN A 65 -10.23 -2.56 -3.91
CA GLN A 65 -10.16 -3.88 -4.55
C GLN A 65 -10.29 -3.83 -6.08
N ASP A 66 -10.68 -2.68 -6.60
CA ASP A 66 -10.88 -2.45 -8.03
C ASP A 66 -9.60 -1.92 -8.69
N LEU A 67 -9.27 -2.43 -9.88
CA LEU A 67 -8.09 -2.03 -10.64
C LEU A 67 -8.05 -0.52 -10.90
N LYS A 68 -9.20 0.06 -11.26
CA LYS A 68 -9.31 1.50 -11.52
C LYS A 68 -9.03 2.35 -10.27
N ALA A 69 -9.55 1.91 -9.12
CA ALA A 69 -9.33 2.59 -7.85
C ALA A 69 -7.89 2.45 -7.38
N ASN A 70 -7.28 1.26 -7.52
CA ASN A 70 -5.87 1.04 -7.26
C ASN A 70 -4.96 1.90 -8.15
N MET A 71 -5.29 2.00 -9.45
CA MET A 71 -4.53 2.83 -10.38
C MET A 71 -4.62 4.32 -10.03
N ARG A 72 -5.81 4.82 -9.67
CA ARG A 72 -5.97 6.21 -9.20
C ARG A 72 -5.15 6.47 -7.94
N ARG A 73 -5.18 5.54 -6.99
CA ARG A 73 -4.41 5.63 -5.75
C ARG A 73 -2.91 5.66 -6.04
N ALA A 74 -2.42 4.77 -6.91
CA ALA A 74 -1.03 4.72 -7.32
C ALA A 74 -0.57 6.05 -7.98
N LEU A 75 -1.37 6.60 -8.89
CA LEU A 75 -1.06 7.85 -9.57
C LEU A 75 -1.11 9.07 -8.63
N ASN A 76 -2.00 9.09 -7.65
CA ASN A 76 -2.13 10.20 -6.69
C ASN A 76 -0.90 10.35 -5.78
N ASN A 77 -0.02 9.35 -5.71
CA ASN A 77 1.24 9.44 -4.98
C ASN A 77 2.28 10.35 -5.66
N PHE A 78 2.05 10.72 -6.92
CA PHE A 78 2.99 11.49 -7.73
C PHE A 78 2.40 12.84 -8.11
N ASN A 79 2.97 13.92 -7.57
CA ASN A 79 2.58 15.28 -7.90
C ASN A 79 3.28 15.74 -9.20
N GLN A 80 2.84 16.87 -9.75
CA GLN A 80 3.38 17.42 -11.00
C GLN A 80 4.87 17.74 -10.89
N GLU A 81 5.32 18.25 -9.76
CA GLU A 81 6.72 18.58 -9.51
C GLU A 81 7.61 17.34 -9.62
N ARG A 82 7.16 16.20 -9.05
CA ARG A 82 7.85 14.92 -9.15
C ARG A 82 7.92 14.41 -10.60
N LEU A 83 6.84 14.58 -11.36
CA LEU A 83 6.78 14.16 -12.77
C LEU A 83 7.69 14.99 -13.69
N GLU A 84 8.08 16.18 -13.25
CA GLU A 84 8.93 17.10 -14.00
C GLU A 84 10.37 17.19 -13.48
N SER A 85 10.69 16.46 -12.40
CA SER A 85 12.01 16.47 -11.78
C SER A 85 13.09 15.78 -12.62
N CYS A 86 12.71 14.84 -13.50
CA CYS A 86 13.63 14.07 -14.32
C CYS A 86 14.02 14.83 -15.61
N SER A 87 15.27 14.72 -16.05
CA SER A 87 15.75 15.27 -17.31
C SER A 87 15.02 14.66 -18.52
N LYS A 88 14.70 13.36 -18.46
CA LYS A 88 13.96 12.59 -19.47
C LYS A 88 12.48 12.47 -19.09
N LYS A 89 11.77 13.61 -19.09
CA LYS A 89 10.40 13.73 -18.60
C LYS A 89 9.41 12.80 -19.28
N ASN A 90 9.52 12.60 -20.58
CA ASN A 90 8.58 11.78 -21.35
C ASN A 90 8.74 10.30 -21.03
N GLU A 91 9.97 9.83 -21.03
CA GLU A 91 10.34 8.46 -20.69
C GLU A 91 9.96 8.15 -19.23
N PHE A 92 10.26 9.07 -18.32
CA PHE A 92 9.90 8.94 -16.92
C PHE A 92 8.38 8.79 -16.74
N LYS A 93 7.58 9.66 -17.35
CA LYS A 93 6.11 9.61 -17.27
C LYS A 93 5.53 8.34 -17.87
N ALA A 94 6.07 7.90 -19.02
CA ALA A 94 5.59 6.69 -19.69
C ALA A 94 5.89 5.43 -18.86
N ILE A 95 7.12 5.28 -18.38
CA ILE A 95 7.53 4.11 -17.59
C ILE A 95 6.85 4.14 -16.22
N LEU A 96 6.75 5.31 -15.58
CA LEU A 96 6.04 5.45 -14.31
C LEU A 96 4.56 5.07 -14.43
N PHE A 97 3.89 5.44 -15.52
CA PHE A 97 2.51 5.02 -15.78
C PHE A 97 2.41 3.49 -15.88
N GLY A 98 3.30 2.86 -16.64
CA GLY A 98 3.41 1.41 -16.74
C GLY A 98 3.66 0.75 -15.37
N LEU A 99 4.51 1.36 -14.54
CA LEU A 99 4.82 0.90 -13.19
C LEU A 99 3.62 1.03 -12.25
N CYS A 100 2.87 2.14 -12.31
CA CYS A 100 1.63 2.30 -11.54
C CYS A 100 0.56 1.28 -11.94
N PHE A 101 0.47 0.99 -13.24
CA PHE A 101 -0.45 -0.04 -13.74
C PHE A 101 -0.03 -1.43 -13.28
N PHE A 102 1.26 -1.76 -13.37
CA PHE A 102 1.83 -2.99 -12.84
C PHE A 102 1.54 -3.15 -11.35
N HIS A 103 1.82 -2.13 -10.54
CA HIS A 103 1.52 -2.14 -9.11
C HIS A 103 0.05 -2.42 -8.82
N SER A 104 -0.83 -1.77 -9.58
CA SER A 104 -2.28 -1.95 -9.44
C SER A 104 -2.75 -3.37 -9.80
N LEU A 105 -2.13 -3.98 -10.82
CA LEU A 105 -2.37 -5.37 -11.20
C LEU A 105 -1.92 -6.34 -10.11
N VAL A 106 -0.70 -6.15 -9.60
CA VAL A 106 -0.09 -7.01 -8.59
C VAL A 106 -0.91 -7.02 -7.30
N ILE A 107 -1.36 -5.84 -6.83
CA ILE A 107 -2.26 -5.72 -5.68
C ILE A 107 -3.63 -6.33 -5.99
N GLY A 108 -4.19 -6.04 -7.18
CA GLY A 108 -5.51 -6.51 -7.59
C GLY A 108 -5.61 -8.03 -7.69
N ARG A 109 -4.50 -8.72 -7.97
CA ARG A 109 -4.46 -10.20 -8.03
C ARG A 109 -4.77 -10.86 -6.69
N LYS A 110 -4.48 -10.20 -5.57
CA LYS A 110 -4.82 -10.69 -4.22
C LYS A 110 -6.31 -11.03 -4.07
N LYS A 111 -7.18 -10.31 -4.77
CA LYS A 111 -8.63 -10.55 -4.80
C LYS A 111 -9.02 -11.97 -5.22
N PHE A 112 -8.19 -12.61 -6.06
CA PHE A 112 -8.49 -13.92 -6.63
C PHE A 112 -7.92 -15.09 -5.79
N GLY A 113 -7.43 -14.82 -4.58
CA GLY A 113 -6.89 -15.86 -3.71
C GLY A 113 -5.76 -16.64 -4.37
N ALA A 114 -5.77 -17.96 -4.23
CA ALA A 114 -4.73 -18.87 -4.77
C ALA A 114 -4.60 -18.86 -6.30
N ILE A 115 -5.64 -18.44 -7.03
CA ILE A 115 -5.58 -18.27 -8.49
C ILE A 115 -4.81 -16.98 -8.84
N GLY A 116 -4.88 -15.99 -7.97
CA GLY A 116 -4.14 -14.74 -8.14
C GLY A 116 -2.68 -14.88 -7.74
N TRP A 117 -2.42 -15.29 -6.51
CA TRP A 117 -1.11 -15.55 -5.93
C TRP A 117 -1.18 -16.83 -5.10
N SER A 118 -0.16 -17.69 -5.20
CA SER A 118 -0.11 -18.95 -4.43
C SER A 118 -0.11 -18.72 -2.92
N THR A 119 0.50 -17.58 -2.50
CA THR A 119 0.52 -17.11 -1.13
C THR A 119 0.16 -15.63 -1.04
N ASN A 120 -0.12 -15.15 0.16
CA ASN A 120 -0.46 -13.75 0.37
C ASN A 120 0.81 -12.90 0.50
N TYR A 121 1.13 -12.12 -0.53
CA TYR A 121 2.26 -11.18 -0.54
C TYR A 121 1.81 -9.78 -0.11
N ASN A 122 2.65 -9.10 0.68
CA ASN A 122 2.36 -7.75 1.19
C ASN A 122 3.03 -6.69 0.32
N PHE A 123 2.49 -6.46 -0.86
CA PHE A 123 2.87 -5.32 -1.69
C PHE A 123 2.23 -4.04 -1.16
N ASN A 124 2.99 -2.95 -1.14
CA ASN A 124 2.56 -1.68 -0.57
C ASN A 124 2.98 -0.47 -1.43
N GLU A 125 2.47 0.70 -1.10
CA GLU A 125 2.78 1.94 -1.82
C GLU A 125 4.25 2.36 -1.68
N GLY A 126 4.93 1.95 -0.61
CA GLY A 126 6.36 2.18 -0.44
C GLY A 126 7.18 1.50 -1.52
N ASP A 127 6.82 0.27 -1.92
CA ASP A 127 7.47 -0.45 -3.02
C ASP A 127 7.38 0.36 -4.33
N LEU A 128 6.20 0.93 -4.62
CA LEU A 128 6.00 1.77 -5.80
C LEU A 128 6.83 3.05 -5.74
N GLN A 129 6.88 3.73 -4.59
CA GLN A 129 7.64 4.96 -4.44
C GLN A 129 9.14 4.73 -4.60
N ILE A 130 9.69 3.68 -3.99
CA ILE A 130 11.09 3.32 -4.14
C ILE A 130 11.41 2.94 -5.59
N CYS A 131 10.52 2.21 -6.27
CA CYS A 131 10.68 1.90 -7.69
C CYS A 131 10.71 3.16 -8.56
N ALA A 132 9.90 4.17 -8.24
CA ALA A 132 9.91 5.45 -8.94
C ALA A 132 11.20 6.25 -8.68
N ASP A 133 11.77 6.18 -7.47
CA ASP A 133 13.06 6.80 -7.14
C ASP A 133 14.20 6.12 -7.92
N VAL A 134 14.19 4.79 -7.96
CA VAL A 134 15.14 4.01 -8.75
C VAL A 134 15.04 4.36 -10.25
N LEU A 135 13.80 4.47 -10.77
CA LEU A 135 13.57 4.89 -12.15
C LEU A 135 14.22 6.24 -12.44
N ASN A 136 13.96 7.24 -11.59
CA ASN A 136 14.53 8.57 -11.75
C ASN A 136 16.07 8.52 -11.76
N ASN A 137 16.67 7.82 -10.80
CA ASN A 137 18.12 7.68 -10.68
C ASN A 137 18.75 7.00 -11.91
N TYR A 138 18.09 6.00 -12.46
CA TYR A 138 18.59 5.28 -13.67
C TYR A 138 18.46 6.15 -14.93
N LEU A 139 17.37 6.89 -15.08
CA LEU A 139 17.19 7.79 -16.22
C LEU A 139 18.18 8.96 -16.21
N GLU A 140 18.54 9.46 -15.01
CA GLU A 140 19.57 10.50 -14.90
C GLU A 140 20.98 9.97 -15.16
N LYS A 141 21.24 8.72 -14.79
CA LYS A 141 22.58 8.12 -14.91
C LYS A 141 22.91 7.62 -16.31
N TYR A 142 21.93 7.02 -17.01
CA TYR A 142 22.17 6.37 -18.30
C TYR A 142 21.65 7.22 -19.45
N GLU A 143 22.37 7.28 -20.56
CA GLU A 143 21.97 8.01 -21.76
C GLU A 143 20.72 7.39 -22.40
N GLN A 144 20.70 6.07 -22.52
CA GLN A 144 19.56 5.28 -22.99
C GLN A 144 18.83 4.64 -21.81
N VAL A 145 17.51 4.42 -21.97
CA VAL A 145 16.70 3.77 -20.94
C VAL A 145 17.10 2.31 -20.78
N PRO A 146 17.61 1.88 -19.60
CA PRO A 146 18.05 0.51 -19.38
C PRO A 146 16.87 -0.40 -19.00
N TYR A 147 15.98 -0.69 -19.94
CA TYR A 147 14.76 -1.47 -19.70
C TYR A 147 15.03 -2.85 -19.08
N ALA A 148 16.12 -3.52 -19.47
CA ALA A 148 16.47 -4.83 -18.93
C ALA A 148 16.81 -4.77 -17.44
N ASP A 149 17.60 -3.77 -17.05
CA ASP A 149 18.01 -3.56 -15.65
C ASP A 149 16.80 -3.15 -14.78
N LEU A 150 15.95 -2.26 -15.30
CA LEU A 150 14.72 -1.85 -14.59
C LEU A 150 13.79 -3.03 -14.34
N ARG A 151 13.57 -3.88 -15.37
CA ARG A 151 12.76 -5.10 -15.20
C ARG A 151 13.36 -6.06 -14.18
N TYR A 152 14.69 -6.22 -14.19
CA TYR A 152 15.37 -7.06 -13.22
C TYR A 152 15.20 -6.53 -11.79
N ILE A 153 15.45 -5.24 -11.58
CA ILE A 153 15.34 -4.63 -10.26
C ILE A 153 13.90 -4.70 -9.74
N TYR A 154 12.91 -4.37 -10.56
CA TYR A 154 11.51 -4.43 -10.13
C TYR A 154 11.04 -5.86 -9.92
N GLY A 155 11.42 -6.77 -10.82
CA GLY A 155 10.93 -8.15 -10.84
C GLY A 155 11.59 -9.09 -9.87
N GLU A 156 12.89 -8.91 -9.59
CA GLU A 156 13.66 -9.83 -8.74
C GLU A 156 13.96 -9.25 -7.36
N ILE A 157 14.16 -7.93 -7.26
CA ILE A 157 14.62 -7.30 -6.03
C ILE A 157 13.46 -6.63 -5.30
N MET A 158 12.74 -5.72 -5.95
CA MET A 158 11.71 -4.92 -5.30
C MET A 158 10.45 -5.76 -5.03
N TYR A 159 9.64 -6.00 -6.05
CA TYR A 159 8.45 -6.84 -5.92
C TYR A 159 8.81 -8.32 -5.77
N GLY A 160 9.80 -8.79 -6.51
CA GLY A 160 10.27 -10.18 -6.43
C GLY A 160 10.86 -10.56 -5.09
N GLY A 161 11.38 -9.60 -4.32
CA GLY A 161 11.86 -9.82 -2.95
C GLY A 161 10.75 -10.26 -1.98
N HIS A 162 9.50 -9.89 -2.25
CA HIS A 162 8.34 -10.36 -1.49
C HIS A 162 7.86 -11.75 -1.92
N ILE A 163 8.20 -12.18 -3.15
CA ILE A 163 7.64 -13.38 -3.77
C ILE A 163 8.52 -14.58 -3.45
N THR A 164 7.93 -15.58 -2.81
CA THR A 164 8.62 -16.82 -2.42
C THR A 164 8.41 -17.97 -3.40
N ASP A 165 7.30 -17.98 -4.13
CA ASP A 165 6.98 -19.02 -5.10
C ASP A 165 7.55 -18.72 -6.50
N ASN A 166 8.13 -19.73 -7.16
CA ASN A 166 8.77 -19.56 -8.46
C ASN A 166 7.80 -19.30 -9.62
N TRP A 167 6.58 -19.83 -9.57
CA TRP A 167 5.58 -19.58 -10.60
C TRP A 167 5.01 -18.18 -10.48
N ASP A 168 4.78 -17.73 -9.25
CA ASP A 168 4.36 -16.35 -8.97
C ASP A 168 5.42 -15.35 -9.43
N ARG A 169 6.70 -15.66 -9.21
CA ARG A 169 7.82 -14.84 -9.71
C ARG A 169 7.85 -14.75 -11.24
N ARG A 170 7.62 -15.86 -11.93
CA ARG A 170 7.50 -15.89 -13.40
C ARG A 170 6.32 -15.03 -13.88
N THR A 171 5.19 -15.13 -13.19
CA THR A 171 3.99 -14.33 -13.49
C THR A 171 4.28 -12.84 -13.30
N ASN A 172 4.93 -12.46 -12.22
CA ASN A 172 5.37 -11.10 -11.94
C ASN A 172 6.28 -10.55 -13.06
N ASN A 173 7.27 -11.31 -13.45
CA ASN A 173 8.22 -10.95 -14.52
C ASN A 173 7.55 -10.88 -15.90
N ALA A 174 6.55 -11.71 -16.17
CA ALA A 174 5.79 -11.67 -17.42
C ALA A 174 5.02 -10.34 -17.56
N TYR A 175 4.39 -9.86 -16.49
CA TYR A 175 3.76 -8.54 -16.49
C TYR A 175 4.75 -7.41 -16.73
N LEU A 176 5.89 -7.43 -16.03
CA LEU A 176 6.92 -6.41 -16.22
C LEU A 176 7.47 -6.40 -17.64
N THR A 177 7.69 -7.57 -18.24
CA THR A 177 8.16 -7.67 -19.63
C THR A 177 7.16 -7.08 -20.62
N THR A 178 5.85 -7.18 -20.32
CA THR A 178 4.81 -6.62 -21.18
C THR A 178 4.63 -5.12 -21.00
N LEU A 179 4.79 -4.62 -19.76
CA LEU A 179 4.46 -3.23 -19.42
C LEU A 179 5.65 -2.27 -19.45
N ILE A 180 6.87 -2.78 -19.19
CA ILE A 180 8.11 -2.00 -19.17
C ILE A 180 8.95 -2.39 -20.40
N THR A 181 8.63 -1.82 -21.51
CA THR A 181 9.29 -2.07 -22.80
C THR A 181 9.52 -0.78 -23.56
N SER A 182 10.42 -0.82 -24.55
CA SER A 182 10.71 0.29 -25.48
C SER A 182 9.54 0.58 -26.39
#